data_a4483286538845e5b2da873daaefe3c5
#
_entry.id   a4483286538845e5b2da873daaefe3c5
#
_cell.length_a   1.000
_cell.length_b   1.000
_cell.length_c   1.000
_cell.angle_alpha   90.00
_cell.angle_beta   90.00
_cell.angle_gamma   90.00
#
_symmetry.space_group_name_H-M   'P 1'
#
loop_
_entity.id
_entity.type
_entity.pdbx_description
1 polymer ?
#
loop_
_entity_poly.entity_id
_entity_poly.type
_entity_poly.pdbx_seq_one_letter_code
_entity_poly.pdbx_strand_id
1 'polypeptide(L)'
;VAYMVDIKGTKTLVVNNHFESNGLSNDDKAGFKSLVKGSMQTDKAKSESVHLLRKLGKVSMRRAPQADMVVRYVKQYLDKKVPVILCGDFNDNPLSYTHRVIDKELIDCFVASGNGPGISYHRSGMYFRIDHIFCSDDFEPYDAHVDNSVTASDHYPIYCWLKYRPKP
;
A
#
# COMPACT_ATOMS: atom_id res chain seq x y z
N VAL A 1 -13.98 1.21 1.93
CA VAL A 1 -15.17 1.97 1.48
C VAL A 1 -15.08 2.14 -0.03
N ALA A 2 -16.21 2.05 -0.75
CA ALA A 2 -16.25 2.24 -2.20
C ALA A 2 -17.31 3.28 -2.57
N TYR A 3 -16.97 4.11 -3.55
CA TYR A 3 -17.82 5.19 -4.06
C TYR A 3 -17.89 5.11 -5.58
N MET A 4 -19.06 5.38 -6.13
CA MET A 4 -19.21 5.67 -7.55
C MET A 4 -19.20 7.19 -7.74
N VAL A 5 -18.17 7.69 -8.41
CA VAL A 5 -17.95 9.14 -8.62
C VAL A 5 -18.11 9.46 -10.09
N ASP A 6 -18.75 10.58 -10.41
CA ASP A 6 -18.75 11.10 -11.78
C ASP A 6 -17.53 12.01 -11.98
N ILE A 7 -16.65 11.61 -12.87
CA ILE A 7 -15.47 12.40 -13.26
C ILE A 7 -15.67 12.86 -14.69
N LYS A 8 -16.07 14.11 -14.87
CA LYS A 8 -16.30 14.72 -16.21
C LYS A 8 -17.24 13.90 -17.11
N GLY A 9 -18.32 13.40 -16.53
CA GLY A 9 -19.33 12.59 -17.23
C GLY A 9 -19.02 11.10 -17.28
N THR A 10 -17.93 10.65 -16.69
CA THR A 10 -17.55 9.23 -16.62
C THR A 10 -17.71 8.68 -15.22
N LYS A 11 -18.58 7.68 -15.06
CA LYS A 11 -18.72 6.97 -13.79
C LYS A 11 -17.46 6.17 -13.49
N THR A 12 -16.80 6.48 -12.40
CA THR A 12 -15.55 5.87 -11.94
C THR A 12 -15.74 5.28 -10.56
N LEU A 13 -15.30 4.04 -10.35
CA LEU A 13 -15.25 3.43 -9.03
C LEU A 13 -14.02 3.92 -8.30
N VAL A 14 -14.21 4.52 -7.12
CA VAL A 14 -13.12 4.89 -6.19
C VAL A 14 -13.22 4.02 -4.95
N VAL A 15 -12.20 3.25 -4.67
CA VAL A 15 -12.13 2.36 -3.50
C VAL A 15 -11.03 2.84 -2.57
N ASN A 16 -11.38 3.09 -1.32
CA ASN A 16 -10.42 3.41 -0.26
C ASN A 16 -10.35 2.25 0.73
N ASN A 17 -9.17 1.65 0.85
CA ASN A 17 -8.90 0.50 1.71
C ASN A 17 -8.08 0.90 2.94
N HIS A 18 -8.29 0.15 4.00
CA HIS A 18 -7.37 0.07 5.12
C HIS A 18 -7.31 -1.39 5.52
N PHE A 19 -6.26 -2.10 5.12
CA PHE A 19 -6.08 -3.51 5.44
C PHE A 19 -5.57 -3.71 6.86
N GLU A 20 -5.69 -4.94 7.35
CA GLU A 20 -5.31 -5.28 8.73
C GLU A 20 -3.87 -4.85 9.05
N SER A 21 -3.75 -4.10 10.13
CA SER A 21 -2.47 -3.56 10.61
C SER A 21 -1.50 -4.67 11.01
N ASN A 22 -0.20 -4.38 10.95
CA ASN A 22 0.85 -5.31 11.37
C ASN A 22 0.81 -5.67 12.86
N GLY A 23 0.05 -4.92 13.68
CA GLY A 23 -0.14 -5.18 15.10
C GLY A 23 1.18 -5.22 15.89
N LEU A 24 2.21 -4.48 15.43
CA LEU A 24 3.50 -4.41 16.11
C LEU A 24 3.36 -3.59 17.40
N SER A 25 3.71 -4.21 18.53
CA SER A 25 3.77 -3.54 19.82
C SER A 25 4.95 -2.54 19.88
N ASN A 26 4.99 -1.71 20.90
CA ASN A 26 6.13 -0.82 21.11
C ASN A 26 7.43 -1.60 21.32
N ASP A 27 7.36 -2.77 21.94
CA ASP A 27 8.52 -3.66 22.14
C ASP A 27 9.00 -4.24 20.81
N ASP A 28 8.11 -4.69 19.93
CA ASP A 28 8.44 -5.14 18.57
C ASP A 28 9.15 -4.03 17.78
N LYS A 29 8.63 -2.81 17.88
CA LYS A 29 9.22 -1.63 17.21
C LYS A 29 10.59 -1.28 17.77
N ALA A 30 10.77 -1.37 19.08
CA ALA A 30 12.06 -1.16 19.73
C ALA A 30 13.06 -2.26 19.37
N GLY A 31 12.63 -3.52 19.34
CA GLY A 31 13.42 -4.67 18.88
C GLY A 31 13.90 -4.48 17.44
N PHE A 32 13.00 -4.13 16.51
CA PHE A 32 13.35 -3.83 15.12
C PHE A 32 14.40 -2.70 15.01
N LYS A 33 14.19 -1.61 15.72
CA LYS A 33 15.14 -0.48 15.75
C LYS A 33 16.53 -0.89 16.24
N SER A 34 16.59 -1.75 17.27
CA SER A 34 17.84 -2.26 17.80
C SER A 34 18.55 -3.21 16.84
N LEU A 35 17.79 -4.04 16.11
CA LEU A 35 18.29 -4.89 15.02
C LEU A 35 18.94 -4.06 13.91
N VAL A 36 18.24 -3.06 13.41
CA VAL A 36 18.72 -2.19 12.32
C VAL A 36 19.97 -1.41 12.73
N LYS A 37 20.05 -0.98 13.99
CA LYS A 37 21.22 -0.27 14.53
C LYS A 37 22.42 -1.18 14.84
N GLY A 38 22.28 -2.50 14.75
CA GLY A 38 23.32 -3.46 15.12
C GLY A 38 23.71 -3.42 16.62
N SER A 39 22.83 -2.88 17.46
CA SER A 39 23.11 -2.69 18.91
C SER A 39 22.76 -3.91 19.77
N MET A 40 22.31 -5.01 19.15
CA MET A 40 21.85 -6.22 19.83
C MET A 40 22.89 -7.33 19.73
N GLN A 41 23.08 -8.11 20.81
CA GLN A 41 23.91 -9.31 20.78
C GLN A 41 23.37 -10.32 19.76
N THR A 42 24.27 -11.08 19.12
CA THR A 42 23.95 -11.94 17.95
C THR A 42 22.81 -12.93 18.21
N ASP A 43 22.81 -13.62 19.36
CA ASP A 43 21.78 -14.62 19.67
C ASP A 43 20.41 -13.96 19.93
N LYS A 44 20.41 -12.84 20.63
CA LYS A 44 19.20 -12.05 20.87
C LYS A 44 18.67 -11.45 19.57
N ALA A 45 19.55 -10.96 18.70
CA ALA A 45 19.18 -10.44 17.39
C ALA A 45 18.52 -11.52 16.51
N LYS A 46 19.05 -12.74 16.52
CA LYS A 46 18.48 -13.87 15.80
C LYS A 46 17.09 -14.24 16.32
N SER A 47 16.93 -14.34 17.64
CA SER A 47 15.65 -14.63 18.28
C SER A 47 14.59 -13.57 17.98
N GLU A 48 14.94 -12.30 18.07
CA GLU A 48 14.06 -11.17 17.79
C GLU A 48 13.65 -11.12 16.31
N SER A 49 14.61 -11.36 15.40
CA SER A 49 14.31 -11.44 13.96
C SER A 49 13.30 -12.53 13.64
N VAL A 50 13.47 -13.73 14.22
CA VAL A 50 12.55 -14.86 14.05
C VAL A 50 11.16 -14.52 14.61
N HIS A 51 11.09 -13.88 15.77
CA HIS A 51 9.84 -13.44 16.37
C HIS A 51 9.09 -12.46 15.46
N LEU A 52 9.76 -11.41 14.99
CA LEU A 52 9.19 -10.40 14.09
C LEU A 52 8.74 -11.02 12.76
N LEU A 53 9.56 -11.89 12.15
CA LEU A 53 9.20 -12.56 10.91
C LEU A 53 7.96 -13.44 11.07
N ARG A 54 7.84 -14.18 12.17
CA ARG A 54 6.64 -15.00 12.45
C ARG A 54 5.39 -14.14 12.64
N LYS A 55 5.53 -13.02 13.35
CA LYS A 55 4.41 -12.09 13.59
C LYS A 55 3.95 -11.46 12.27
N LEU A 56 4.86 -10.92 11.48
CA LEU A 56 4.56 -10.34 10.16
C LEU A 56 3.96 -11.38 9.20
N GLY A 57 4.48 -12.61 9.20
CA GLY A 57 3.94 -13.70 8.39
C GLY A 57 2.49 -14.04 8.74
N LYS A 58 2.15 -14.10 10.05
CA LYS A 58 0.76 -14.35 10.49
C LYS A 58 -0.20 -13.26 10.01
N VAL A 59 0.22 -11.99 10.09
CA VAL A 59 -0.62 -10.87 9.65
C VAL A 59 -0.75 -10.83 8.13
N SER A 60 0.31 -11.12 7.40
CA SER A 60 0.25 -11.24 5.94
C SER A 60 -0.76 -12.31 5.48
N MET A 61 -0.83 -13.45 6.20
CA MET A 61 -1.84 -14.48 5.94
C MET A 61 -3.29 -14.01 6.17
N ARG A 62 -3.51 -13.05 7.07
CA ARG A 62 -4.84 -12.46 7.29
C ARG A 62 -5.19 -11.40 6.25
N ARG A 63 -4.20 -10.66 5.74
CA ARG A 63 -4.40 -9.67 4.69
C ARG A 63 -4.66 -10.29 3.32
N ALA A 64 -4.07 -11.45 3.02
CA ALA A 64 -4.22 -12.10 1.73
C ALA A 64 -5.70 -12.27 1.30
N PRO A 65 -6.61 -12.84 2.12
CA PRO A 65 -8.03 -12.94 1.74
C PRO A 65 -8.73 -11.57 1.63
N GLN A 66 -8.26 -10.54 2.34
CA GLN A 66 -8.79 -9.17 2.18
C GLN A 66 -8.42 -8.62 0.81
N ALA A 67 -7.16 -8.79 0.37
CA ALA A 67 -6.71 -8.39 -0.95
C ALA A 67 -7.46 -9.13 -2.06
N ASP A 68 -7.62 -10.44 -1.93
CA ASP A 68 -8.39 -11.26 -2.88
C ASP A 68 -9.86 -10.82 -2.99
N MET A 69 -10.46 -10.43 -1.88
CA MET A 69 -11.83 -9.89 -1.87
C MET A 69 -11.91 -8.56 -2.61
N VAL A 70 -10.96 -7.67 -2.38
CA VAL A 70 -10.90 -6.37 -3.07
C VAL A 70 -10.68 -6.57 -4.56
N VAL A 71 -9.76 -7.44 -4.96
CA VAL A 71 -9.53 -7.76 -6.38
C VAL A 71 -10.79 -8.30 -7.03
N ARG A 72 -11.47 -9.29 -6.42
CA ARG A 72 -12.75 -9.81 -6.94
C ARG A 72 -13.82 -8.72 -7.09
N TYR A 73 -13.89 -7.81 -6.12
CA TYR A 73 -14.83 -6.70 -6.17
C TYR A 73 -14.51 -5.73 -7.32
N VAL A 74 -13.26 -5.32 -7.44
CA VAL A 74 -12.79 -4.41 -8.48
C VAL A 74 -12.99 -5.02 -9.88
N LYS A 75 -12.68 -6.30 -10.07
CA LYS A 75 -12.86 -7.00 -11.36
C LYS A 75 -14.30 -6.93 -11.88
N GLN A 76 -15.31 -6.98 -11.01
CA GLN A 76 -16.71 -6.85 -11.43
C GLN A 76 -17.02 -5.52 -12.15
N TYR A 77 -16.23 -4.48 -11.87
CA TYR A 77 -16.35 -3.17 -12.51
C TYR A 77 -15.45 -3.06 -13.74
N LEU A 78 -14.23 -3.57 -13.66
CA LEU A 78 -13.32 -3.64 -14.81
C LEU A 78 -13.93 -4.45 -15.97
N ASP A 79 -14.58 -5.57 -15.69
CA ASP A 79 -15.28 -6.41 -16.68
C ASP A 79 -16.44 -5.64 -17.36
N LYS A 80 -17.03 -4.68 -16.65
CA LYS A 80 -18.07 -3.77 -17.16
C LYS A 80 -17.51 -2.51 -17.81
N LYS A 81 -16.20 -2.41 -17.99
CA LYS A 81 -15.51 -1.22 -18.55
C LYS A 81 -15.73 0.04 -17.70
N VAL A 82 -15.90 -0.10 -16.40
CA VAL A 82 -15.96 1.00 -15.45
C VAL A 82 -14.55 1.30 -14.98
N PRO A 83 -14.04 2.53 -15.17
CA PRO A 83 -12.74 2.93 -14.66
C PRO A 83 -12.65 2.81 -13.15
N VAL A 84 -11.48 2.41 -12.64
CA VAL A 84 -11.26 2.15 -11.21
C VAL A 84 -10.06 2.93 -10.70
N ILE A 85 -10.21 3.51 -9.51
CA ILE A 85 -9.13 4.06 -8.68
C ILE A 85 -9.19 3.35 -7.33
N LEU A 86 -8.10 2.76 -6.91
CA LEU A 86 -7.97 2.05 -5.64
C LEU A 86 -6.83 2.66 -4.84
N CYS A 87 -7.10 3.11 -3.61
CA CYS A 87 -6.09 3.74 -2.76
C CYS A 87 -6.25 3.33 -1.30
N GLY A 88 -5.26 3.68 -0.48
CA GLY A 88 -5.32 3.56 0.97
C GLY A 88 -4.09 2.96 1.60
N ASP A 89 -4.18 2.72 2.91
CA ASP A 89 -3.18 2.01 3.70
C ASP A 89 -3.37 0.49 3.54
N PHE A 90 -2.42 -0.14 2.87
CA PHE A 90 -2.43 -1.59 2.66
C PHE A 90 -1.72 -2.34 3.79
N ASN A 91 -1.05 -1.60 4.70
CA ASN A 91 -0.21 -2.16 5.76
C ASN A 91 0.83 -3.19 5.25
N ASP A 92 1.12 -3.15 3.96
CA ASP A 92 1.98 -4.10 3.26
C ASP A 92 2.82 -3.41 2.18
N ASN A 93 4.03 -3.91 1.98
CA ASN A 93 4.99 -3.34 1.04
C ASN A 93 4.77 -3.84 -0.41
N PRO A 94 5.43 -3.22 -1.41
CA PRO A 94 5.28 -3.58 -2.82
C PRO A 94 5.70 -5.01 -3.19
N LEU A 95 6.48 -5.69 -2.35
CA LEU A 95 6.92 -7.06 -2.59
C LEU A 95 5.94 -8.10 -2.03
N SER A 96 4.90 -7.68 -1.32
CA SER A 96 3.94 -8.54 -0.66
C SER A 96 2.98 -9.24 -1.63
N TYR A 97 2.33 -10.29 -1.14
CA TYR A 97 1.21 -10.93 -1.83
C TYR A 97 0.08 -9.93 -2.10
N THR A 98 -0.30 -9.16 -1.07
CA THR A 98 -1.37 -8.16 -1.10
C THR A 98 -1.19 -7.17 -2.26
N HIS A 99 -0.01 -6.59 -2.40
CA HIS A 99 0.31 -5.66 -3.48
C HIS A 99 0.27 -6.38 -4.83
N ARG A 100 0.90 -7.54 -4.93
CA ARG A 100 1.09 -8.28 -6.17
C ARG A 100 -0.21 -8.75 -6.82
N VAL A 101 -1.23 -9.14 -6.04
CA VAL A 101 -2.51 -9.56 -6.61
C VAL A 101 -3.31 -8.39 -7.16
N ILE A 102 -3.15 -7.20 -6.58
CA ILE A 102 -3.78 -5.96 -7.06
C ILE A 102 -3.05 -5.42 -8.29
N ASP A 103 -1.72 -5.44 -8.29
CA ASP A 103 -0.86 -4.99 -9.40
C ASP A 103 -1.05 -5.80 -10.70
N LYS A 104 -1.60 -7.01 -10.62
CA LYS A 104 -1.99 -7.80 -11.79
C LYS A 104 -3.21 -7.24 -12.54
N GLU A 105 -4.05 -6.50 -11.87
CA GLU A 105 -5.32 -6.00 -12.40
C GLU A 105 -5.33 -4.48 -12.59
N LEU A 106 -4.47 -3.77 -11.87
CA LEU A 106 -4.39 -2.31 -11.83
C LEU A 106 -2.93 -1.84 -11.91
N ILE A 107 -2.72 -0.62 -12.34
CA ILE A 107 -1.41 0.03 -12.45
C ILE A 107 -1.06 0.68 -11.11
N ASP A 108 0.08 0.31 -10.49
CA ASP A 108 0.63 1.05 -9.35
C ASP A 108 1.14 2.42 -9.82
N CYS A 109 0.46 3.49 -9.38
CA CYS A 109 0.76 4.85 -9.81
C CYS A 109 2.16 5.31 -9.43
N PHE A 110 2.66 4.87 -8.26
CA PHE A 110 4.01 5.24 -7.82
C PHE A 110 5.09 4.50 -8.62
N VAL A 111 4.88 3.23 -8.97
CA VAL A 111 5.81 2.50 -9.85
C VAL A 111 5.83 3.10 -11.25
N ALA A 112 4.67 3.53 -11.75
CA ALA A 112 4.56 4.08 -13.09
C ALA A 112 5.11 5.50 -13.24
N SER A 113 5.07 6.34 -12.20
CA SER A 113 5.38 7.78 -12.34
C SER A 113 6.07 8.43 -11.14
N GLY A 114 6.35 7.68 -10.07
CA GLY A 114 7.02 8.18 -8.89
C GLY A 114 8.54 8.07 -8.96
N ASN A 115 9.21 8.72 -8.02
CA ASN A 115 10.67 8.69 -7.88
C ASN A 115 11.08 8.32 -6.45
N GLY A 116 12.17 7.56 -6.33
CA GLY A 116 12.72 7.14 -5.04
C GLY A 116 11.96 5.99 -4.39
N PRO A 117 12.13 5.77 -3.07
CA PRO A 117 11.57 4.62 -2.36
C PRO A 117 10.07 4.74 -2.04
N GLY A 118 9.47 5.93 -2.12
CA GLY A 118 8.04 6.14 -1.85
C GLY A 118 7.64 5.88 -0.40
N ILE A 119 8.51 6.14 0.56
CA ILE A 119 8.26 5.85 1.98
C ILE A 119 7.09 6.69 2.47
N SER A 120 5.99 6.04 2.79
CA SER A 120 4.79 6.68 3.34
C SER A 120 4.69 6.53 4.86
N TYR A 121 5.21 5.46 5.46
CA TYR A 121 5.27 5.26 6.92
C TYR A 121 6.67 5.51 7.46
N HIS A 122 6.80 6.30 8.55
CA HIS A 122 8.10 6.79 9.04
C HIS A 122 8.25 6.79 10.58
N ARG A 123 7.64 5.84 11.28
CA ARG A 123 7.67 5.83 12.75
C ARG A 123 8.62 4.80 13.33
N SER A 124 9.24 5.15 14.46
CA SER A 124 10.07 4.23 15.28
C SER A 124 11.26 3.60 14.54
N GLY A 125 11.84 4.31 13.56
CA GLY A 125 12.95 3.80 12.76
C GLY A 125 12.56 2.81 11.67
N MET A 126 11.26 2.63 11.45
CA MET A 126 10.69 1.87 10.34
C MET A 126 10.30 2.83 9.22
N TYR A 127 10.75 2.54 8.02
CA TYR A 127 10.53 3.37 6.83
C TYR A 127 10.03 2.47 5.71
N PHE A 128 8.70 2.51 5.45
CA PHE A 128 8.06 1.62 4.48
C PHE A 128 7.11 2.37 3.57
N ARG A 129 6.99 1.88 2.33
CA ARG A 129 5.88 2.25 1.45
C ARG A 129 4.76 1.24 1.70
N ILE A 130 3.71 1.64 2.40
CA ILE A 130 2.54 0.81 2.74
C ILE A 130 1.22 1.46 2.33
N ASP A 131 1.26 2.73 1.95
CA ASP A 131 0.16 3.43 1.33
C ASP A 131 0.33 3.41 -0.19
N HIS A 132 -0.72 3.07 -0.92
CA HIS A 132 -0.67 2.87 -2.36
C HIS A 132 -1.84 3.54 -3.06
N ILE A 133 -1.60 3.96 -4.31
CA ILE A 133 -2.63 4.38 -5.26
C ILE A 133 -2.46 3.53 -6.51
N PHE A 134 -3.56 2.90 -6.92
CA PHE A 134 -3.66 2.15 -8.16
C PHE A 134 -4.76 2.72 -9.04
N CYS A 135 -4.63 2.57 -10.35
CA CYS A 135 -5.68 2.92 -11.28
C CYS A 135 -5.83 1.87 -12.38
N SER A 136 -7.01 1.81 -12.99
CA SER A 136 -7.22 1.04 -14.22
C SER A 136 -6.50 1.70 -15.40
N ASP A 137 -6.30 0.95 -16.46
CA ASP A 137 -5.64 1.41 -17.70
C ASP A 137 -6.43 2.46 -18.50
N ASP A 138 -7.60 2.89 -18.00
CA ASP A 138 -8.31 4.07 -18.45
C ASP A 138 -7.64 5.38 -18.00
N PHE A 139 -6.68 5.28 -17.08
CA PHE A 139 -5.92 6.41 -16.56
C PHE A 139 -4.44 6.25 -16.84
N GLU A 140 -3.79 7.38 -17.12
CA GLU A 140 -2.33 7.50 -17.14
C GLU A 140 -1.89 8.23 -15.88
N PRO A 141 -1.17 7.55 -14.95
CA PRO A 141 -0.62 8.20 -13.77
C PRO A 141 0.60 9.04 -14.13
N TYR A 142 0.74 10.19 -13.47
CA TYR A 142 1.95 11.02 -13.55
C TYR A 142 2.17 11.78 -12.24
N ASP A 143 3.44 12.12 -11.98
CA ASP A 143 3.88 12.86 -10.80
C ASP A 143 3.37 12.26 -9.48
N ALA A 144 3.50 10.94 -9.34
CA ALA A 144 3.18 10.26 -8.09
C ALA A 144 4.27 10.49 -7.06
N HIS A 145 3.93 10.98 -5.88
CA HIS A 145 4.90 11.23 -4.84
C HIS A 145 4.32 11.18 -3.41
N VAL A 146 5.25 11.20 -2.46
CA VAL A 146 5.00 11.22 -1.03
C VAL A 146 5.40 12.60 -0.50
N ASP A 147 4.46 13.29 0.16
CA ASP A 147 4.72 14.59 0.75
C ASP A 147 5.29 14.45 2.17
N ASN A 148 6.60 14.41 2.29
CA ASN A 148 7.30 14.31 3.56
C ASN A 148 7.41 15.64 4.33
N SER A 149 6.86 16.73 3.81
CA SER A 149 6.77 18.00 4.52
C SER A 149 5.64 18.00 5.57
N VAL A 150 4.64 17.13 5.40
CA VAL A 150 3.50 16.99 6.32
C VAL A 150 3.83 15.93 7.38
N THR A 151 4.09 16.35 8.61
CA THR A 151 4.55 15.48 9.71
C THR A 151 3.53 15.32 10.84
N ALA A 152 2.26 15.65 10.59
CA ALA A 152 1.19 15.59 11.58
C ALA A 152 0.75 14.16 11.95
N SER A 153 1.13 13.16 11.13
CA SER A 153 0.84 11.73 11.29
C SER A 153 2.13 10.92 11.24
N ASP A 154 2.07 9.64 11.57
CA ASP A 154 3.12 8.66 11.30
C ASP A 154 3.09 8.13 9.84
N HIS A 155 2.12 8.58 9.06
CA HIS A 155 2.09 8.43 7.61
C HIS A 155 2.24 9.80 6.94
N TYR A 156 3.03 9.84 5.88
CA TYR A 156 3.07 10.96 4.96
C TYR A 156 1.93 10.84 3.94
N PRO A 157 1.29 11.95 3.55
CA PRO A 157 0.34 11.93 2.44
C PRO A 157 0.99 11.46 1.15
N ILE A 158 0.25 10.66 0.40
CA ILE A 158 0.63 10.23 -0.95
C ILE A 158 -0.37 10.81 -1.94
N TYR A 159 0.09 11.21 -3.11
CA TYR A 159 -0.75 11.69 -4.19
C TYR A 159 -0.18 11.42 -5.57
N CYS A 160 -1.06 11.46 -6.55
CA CYS A 160 -0.76 11.23 -7.95
C CYS A 160 -1.76 11.99 -8.81
N TRP A 161 -1.32 12.49 -9.93
CA TRP A 161 -2.20 12.99 -10.96
C TRP A 161 -2.60 11.86 -11.91
N LEU A 162 -3.87 11.82 -12.30
CA LEU A 162 -4.41 10.83 -13.22
C LEU A 162 -5.00 11.52 -14.44
N LYS A 163 -4.45 11.25 -15.62
CA LYS A 163 -5.02 11.70 -16.88
C LYS A 163 -5.98 10.64 -17.42
N TYR A 164 -7.24 10.99 -17.55
CA TYR A 164 -8.23 10.07 -18.13
C TYR A 164 -7.97 9.86 -19.61
N ARG A 165 -7.91 8.61 -20.05
CA ARG A 165 -7.73 8.15 -21.41
C ARG A 165 -8.79 7.11 -21.74
N PRO A 166 -10.01 7.54 -22.18
CA PRO A 166 -11.05 6.59 -22.53
C PRO A 166 -10.56 5.66 -23.64
N LYS A 167 -10.79 4.38 -23.48
CA LYS A 167 -10.57 3.42 -24.57
C LYS A 167 -11.66 3.58 -25.62
N PRO A 168 -11.33 3.45 -26.92
CA PRO A 168 -12.29 3.48 -28.00
C PRO A 168 -13.33 2.34 -27.90
#